data_d3bb4674e2ef7b9ab5e98a5f928e2007
#
_entry.id   d3bb4674e2ef7b9ab5e98a5f928e2007
#
_cell.length_a   1.000
_cell.length_b   1.000
_cell.length_c   1.000
_cell.angle_alpha   90.00
_cell.angle_beta   90.00
_cell.angle_gamma   90.00
#
_symmetry.space_group_name_H-M   'P 1'
#
loop_
_entity.id
_entity.type
_entity.pdbx_description
1 polymer ?
#
loop_
_entity_poly.entity_id
_entity_poly.type
_entity_poly.pdbx_seq_one_letter_code
_entity_poly.pdbx_strand_id
1 'polypeptide(L)'
;MKISTTETLAGRMVEETLGVVRGSVLWSRRIMKISHGGWRGLSYTSMDEMSEGLWQAKEGAEAKAVHQAKLLGADAIVNLKLEIMELSDGLFQAVAMGTAVRTEAMPQATSGLSFADSAENDHDAFAMVPIFKKPAVRLVSSAVH
;
A
#
# COMPACT_ATOMS: atom_id res chain seq x y z
N MET A 1 -3.11 -1.17 -11.08
CA MET A 1 -2.34 -1.91 -10.06
C MET A 1 -2.53 -1.24 -8.71
N LYS A 2 -2.77 -2.01 -7.66
CA LYS A 2 -2.89 -1.48 -6.31
C LYS A 2 -1.52 -1.52 -5.63
N ILE A 3 -1.26 -0.50 -4.82
CA ILE A 3 0.02 -0.40 -4.12
C ILE A 3 -0.28 -0.15 -2.65
N SER A 4 0.43 -0.83 -1.77
CA SER A 4 0.33 -0.66 -0.33
C SER A 4 1.71 -0.60 0.30
N THR A 5 1.86 0.25 1.29
CA THR A 5 3.07 0.28 2.13
C THR A 5 2.98 -0.73 3.27
N THR A 6 1.85 -1.38 3.44
CA THR A 6 1.63 -2.43 4.43
C THR A 6 1.59 -3.79 3.76
N GLU A 7 1.60 -4.85 4.56
CA GLU A 7 1.55 -6.22 4.06
C GLU A 7 0.17 -6.60 3.57
N THR A 8 -0.84 -5.81 3.89
CA THR A 8 -2.23 -6.12 3.58
C THR A 8 -2.85 -5.06 2.68
N LEU A 9 -3.90 -5.47 1.98
CA LEU A 9 -4.70 -4.61 1.13
C LEU A 9 -6.15 -4.65 1.60
N ALA A 10 -6.72 -3.49 1.82
CA ALA A 10 -8.11 -3.41 2.27
C ALA A 10 -9.04 -4.09 1.26
N GLY A 11 -9.84 -5.02 1.76
CA GLY A 11 -10.83 -5.73 0.96
C GLY A 11 -10.25 -6.76 -0.01
N ARG A 12 -8.99 -7.13 0.15
CA ARG A 12 -8.37 -8.15 -0.69
C ARG A 12 -7.47 -9.06 0.13
N MET A 13 -7.36 -10.30 -0.30
CA MET A 13 -6.43 -11.26 0.27
C MET A 13 -5.33 -11.53 -0.74
N VAL A 14 -4.13 -11.73 -0.23
CA VAL A 14 -3.02 -12.17 -1.08
C VAL A 14 -3.23 -13.65 -1.38
N GLU A 15 -3.39 -13.95 -2.66
CA GLU A 15 -3.54 -15.32 -3.13
C GLU A 15 -2.17 -15.94 -3.40
N GLU A 16 -1.30 -15.16 -4.03
CA GLU A 16 0.00 -15.66 -4.44
C GLU A 16 1.04 -14.55 -4.38
N THR A 17 2.21 -14.88 -3.90
CA THR A 17 3.37 -14.00 -3.90
C THR A 17 4.22 -14.31 -5.11
N LEU A 18 4.40 -13.34 -5.99
CA LEU A 18 5.10 -13.54 -7.26
C LEU A 18 6.60 -13.21 -7.17
N GLY A 19 6.99 -12.37 -6.23
CA GLY A 19 8.39 -12.05 -6.01
C GLY A 19 8.64 -10.62 -5.61
N VAL A 20 9.90 -10.31 -5.38
CA VAL A 20 10.33 -8.97 -5.00
C VAL A 20 10.52 -8.14 -6.25
N VAL A 21 9.98 -6.94 -6.22
CA VAL A 21 10.14 -5.96 -7.30
C VAL A 21 10.88 -4.74 -6.79
N ARG A 22 11.62 -4.11 -7.69
CA ARG A 22 12.38 -2.93 -7.33
C ARG A 22 12.53 -2.01 -8.53
N GLY A 23 12.68 -0.75 -8.22
CA GLY A 23 13.00 0.25 -9.20
C GLY A 23 13.98 1.24 -8.60
N SER A 24 14.82 1.83 -9.42
CA SER A 24 15.72 2.86 -8.95
C SER A 24 15.91 3.94 -10.00
N VAL A 25 16.16 5.16 -9.50
CA VAL A 25 16.42 6.34 -10.31
C VAL A 25 17.56 7.12 -9.66
N LEU A 26 18.51 7.53 -10.46
CA LEU A 26 19.58 8.42 -10.02
C LEU A 26 19.17 9.85 -10.30
N TRP A 27 19.44 10.73 -9.36
CA TRP A 27 19.23 12.15 -9.51
C TRP A 27 20.47 12.91 -9.03
N SER A 28 20.87 13.93 -9.78
CA SER A 28 22.04 14.73 -9.45
C SER A 28 21.65 16.17 -9.16
N ARG A 29 22.19 16.69 -8.07
CA ARG A 29 22.04 18.11 -7.70
C ARG A 29 22.83 19.02 -8.61
N ARG A 30 23.79 18.45 -9.36
CA ARG A 30 24.66 19.24 -10.23
C ARG A 30 24.05 19.35 -11.61
N ILE A 31 23.65 20.53 -11.98
CA ILE A 31 23.15 20.82 -13.31
C ILE A 31 24.23 21.58 -14.08
N MET A 32 24.55 21.04 -15.25
CA MET A 32 25.44 21.73 -16.15
C MET A 32 24.62 22.71 -16.99
N LYS A 33 24.68 24.00 -16.65
CA LYS A 33 24.01 25.02 -17.45
C LYS A 33 24.95 25.44 -18.57
N ILE A 34 24.52 25.19 -19.79
CA ILE A 34 25.21 25.70 -20.99
C ILE A 34 24.64 27.09 -21.28
N SER A 35 25.41 28.12 -21.00
CA SER A 35 25.06 29.47 -21.38
C SER A 35 25.49 29.74 -22.82
N HIS A 36 24.69 30.54 -23.52
CA HIS A 36 25.02 31.00 -24.88
C HIS A 36 26.21 31.96 -24.82
N GLY A 37 27.38 31.45 -24.76
CA GLY A 37 28.61 32.28 -24.63
C GLY A 37 29.81 31.43 -24.24
N GLY A 38 29.64 30.12 -24.25
CA GLY A 38 30.78 29.23 -24.08
C GLY A 38 31.28 28.99 -22.66
N TRP A 39 30.73 29.64 -21.65
CA TRP A 39 31.09 29.38 -20.27
C TRP A 39 30.24 28.25 -19.71
N ARG A 40 30.87 27.20 -19.25
CA ARG A 40 30.23 26.07 -18.59
C ARG A 40 30.39 26.28 -17.10
N GLY A 41 29.33 26.74 -16.46
CA GLY A 41 29.30 26.85 -15.02
C GLY A 41 28.57 25.65 -14.42
N LEU A 42 29.18 25.02 -13.43
CA LEU A 42 28.46 24.08 -12.59
C LEU A 42 27.63 24.91 -11.62
N SER A 43 26.33 24.76 -11.71
CA SER A 43 25.40 25.39 -10.78
C SER A 43 24.75 24.32 -9.93
N TYR A 44 24.59 24.61 -8.66
CA TYR A 44 23.79 23.73 -7.79
C TYR A 44 22.33 24.14 -7.90
N THR A 45 21.45 23.16 -7.85
CA THR A 45 20.01 23.40 -7.76
C THR A 45 19.66 24.06 -6.45
N SER A 46 18.62 24.89 -6.47
CA SER A 46 18.04 25.45 -5.26
C SER A 46 17.43 24.34 -4.40
N MET A 47 17.11 24.67 -3.16
CA MET A 47 16.47 23.68 -2.26
C MET A 47 15.10 23.25 -2.77
N ASP A 48 14.35 24.15 -3.37
CA ASP A 48 13.02 23.83 -3.90
C ASP A 48 13.14 22.93 -5.13
N GLU A 49 14.05 23.24 -6.03
CA GLU A 49 14.33 22.39 -7.19
C GLU A 49 14.85 21.02 -6.78
N MET A 50 15.62 20.96 -5.70
CA MET A 50 16.11 19.70 -5.15
C MET A 50 14.97 18.85 -4.62
N SER A 51 14.06 19.47 -3.86
CA SER A 51 12.89 18.78 -3.31
C SER A 51 12.04 18.19 -4.43
N GLU A 52 11.76 18.98 -5.46
CA GLU A 52 11.00 18.54 -6.61
C GLU A 52 11.70 17.41 -7.36
N GLY A 53 12.99 17.54 -7.59
CA GLY A 53 13.79 16.53 -8.29
C GLY A 53 13.85 15.20 -7.54
N LEU A 54 13.97 15.25 -6.22
CA LEU A 54 13.95 14.05 -5.39
C LEU A 54 12.58 13.38 -5.39
N TRP A 55 11.51 14.18 -5.40
CA TRP A 55 10.17 13.67 -5.51
C TRP A 55 9.96 12.94 -6.84
N GLN A 56 10.33 13.57 -7.94
CA GLN A 56 10.25 12.95 -9.27
C GLN A 56 11.08 11.68 -9.35
N ALA A 57 12.23 11.64 -8.68
CA ALA A 57 13.05 10.45 -8.64
C ALA A 57 12.35 9.30 -7.90
N LYS A 58 11.62 9.61 -6.83
CA LYS A 58 10.82 8.60 -6.12
C LYS A 58 9.71 8.05 -6.99
N GLU A 59 8.97 8.93 -7.66
CA GLU A 59 7.90 8.51 -8.56
C GLU A 59 8.46 7.64 -9.70
N GLY A 60 9.59 8.03 -10.24
CA GLY A 60 10.25 7.24 -11.28
C GLY A 60 10.71 5.87 -10.79
N ALA A 61 11.18 5.77 -9.55
CA ALA A 61 11.57 4.50 -8.95
C ALA A 61 10.34 3.61 -8.73
N GLU A 62 9.26 4.20 -8.23
CA GLU A 62 8.00 3.49 -8.05
C GLU A 62 7.46 2.98 -9.39
N ALA A 63 7.46 3.83 -10.41
CA ALA A 63 6.97 3.44 -11.72
C ALA A 63 7.75 2.24 -12.29
N LYS A 64 9.06 2.18 -12.03
CA LYS A 64 9.87 1.04 -12.46
C LYS A 64 9.51 -0.24 -11.70
N ALA A 65 9.26 -0.13 -10.39
CA ALA A 65 8.84 -1.28 -9.59
C ALA A 65 7.46 -1.78 -10.07
N VAL A 66 6.56 -0.86 -10.36
CA VAL A 66 5.23 -1.19 -10.90
C VAL A 66 5.34 -1.88 -12.26
N HIS A 67 6.22 -1.40 -13.11
CA HIS A 67 6.43 -2.02 -14.42
C HIS A 67 6.93 -3.45 -14.25
N GLN A 68 7.88 -3.66 -13.34
CA GLN A 68 8.41 -4.98 -13.08
C GLN A 68 7.32 -5.92 -12.52
N ALA A 69 6.47 -5.41 -11.63
CA ALA A 69 5.36 -6.20 -11.08
C ALA A 69 4.38 -6.61 -12.17
N LYS A 70 4.10 -5.72 -13.11
CA LYS A 70 3.23 -6.04 -14.25
C LYS A 70 3.81 -7.14 -15.10
N LEU A 71 5.11 -7.16 -15.31
CA LEU A 71 5.77 -8.22 -16.08
C LEU A 71 5.65 -9.57 -15.39
N LEU A 72 5.55 -9.59 -14.07
CA LEU A 72 5.35 -10.80 -13.29
C LEU A 72 3.88 -11.24 -13.26
N GLY A 73 2.97 -10.45 -13.82
CA GLY A 73 1.55 -10.77 -13.79
C GLY A 73 0.87 -10.41 -12.46
N ALA A 74 1.47 -9.51 -11.69
CA ALA A 74 0.90 -9.06 -10.43
C ALA A 74 -0.23 -8.08 -10.66
N ASP A 75 -1.18 -8.07 -9.75
CA ASP A 75 -2.24 -7.07 -9.72
C ASP A 75 -2.03 -6.06 -8.57
N ALA A 76 -1.11 -6.35 -7.68
CA ALA A 76 -0.78 -5.46 -6.57
C ALA A 76 0.68 -5.58 -6.12
N ILE A 77 1.14 -4.53 -5.42
CA ILE A 77 2.42 -4.54 -4.72
C ILE A 77 2.12 -4.22 -3.26
N VAL A 78 2.64 -5.04 -2.37
CA VAL A 78 2.51 -4.83 -0.93
C VAL A 78 3.87 -4.53 -0.33
N ASN A 79 3.85 -3.92 0.84
CA ASN A 79 5.04 -3.57 1.60
C ASN A 79 6.03 -2.74 0.75
N LEU A 80 5.50 -1.80 -0.03
CA LEU A 80 6.34 -0.93 -0.84
C LEU A 80 7.04 0.09 0.05
N LYS A 81 8.36 0.16 -0.09
CA LYS A 81 9.21 1.13 0.59
C LYS A 81 9.90 1.99 -0.45
N LEU A 82 9.96 3.27 -0.15
CA LEU A 82 10.62 4.27 -0.99
C LEU A 82 11.71 4.94 -0.16
N GLU A 83 12.95 4.81 -0.61
CA GLU A 83 14.10 5.35 0.11
C GLU A 83 14.93 6.23 -0.82
N ILE A 84 15.61 7.19 -0.23
CA ILE A 84 16.58 8.01 -0.95
C ILE A 84 17.91 7.85 -0.22
N MET A 85 18.94 7.57 -0.98
CA MET A 85 20.31 7.46 -0.49
C MET A 85 21.20 8.44 -1.24
N GLU A 86 22.08 9.10 -0.51
CA GLU A 86 23.12 9.89 -1.14
C GLU A 86 24.33 8.98 -1.39
N LEU A 87 24.71 8.85 -2.66
CA LEU A 87 25.82 7.99 -3.05
C LEU A 87 27.15 8.75 -3.02
N SER A 88 27.10 10.02 -3.35
CA SER A 88 28.25 10.91 -3.30
C SER A 88 27.74 12.35 -3.26
N ASP A 89 28.65 13.31 -3.07
CA ASP A 89 28.27 14.72 -2.95
C ASP A 89 27.32 15.16 -4.08
N GLY A 90 26.07 15.35 -3.71
CA GLY A 90 25.04 15.82 -4.63
C GLY A 90 24.51 14.79 -5.61
N LEU A 91 24.86 13.50 -5.46
CA LEU A 91 24.31 12.42 -6.26
C LEU A 91 23.43 11.54 -5.38
N PHE A 92 22.16 11.45 -5.71
CA PHE A 92 21.17 10.72 -4.96
C PHE A 92 20.60 9.56 -5.76
N GLN A 93 20.23 8.51 -5.07
CA GLN A 93 19.51 7.39 -5.63
C GLN A 93 18.19 7.21 -4.90
N ALA A 94 17.10 7.25 -5.64
CA ALA A 94 15.79 6.88 -5.13
C ALA A 94 15.58 5.40 -5.44
N VAL A 95 15.15 4.63 -4.45
CA VAL A 95 14.90 3.20 -4.58
C VAL A 95 13.50 2.90 -4.11
N ALA A 96 12.77 2.16 -4.91
CA ALA A 96 11.47 1.58 -4.57
C ALA A 96 11.65 0.07 -4.47
N MET A 97 11.16 -0.54 -3.40
CA MET A 97 11.23 -1.98 -3.24
C MET A 97 9.93 -2.48 -2.60
N GLY A 98 9.38 -3.56 -3.11
CA GLY A 98 8.15 -4.15 -2.60
C GLY A 98 7.97 -5.57 -3.06
N THR A 99 6.86 -6.17 -2.69
CA THR A 99 6.52 -7.53 -3.06
C THR A 99 5.34 -7.53 -4.02
N ALA A 100 5.53 -8.10 -5.18
CA ALA A 100 4.50 -8.26 -6.19
C ALA A 100 3.61 -9.44 -5.82
N VAL A 101 2.31 -9.23 -5.81
CA VAL A 101 1.36 -10.26 -5.41
C VAL A 101 0.18 -10.31 -6.38
N ARG A 102 -0.49 -11.47 -6.38
CA ARG A 102 -1.80 -11.64 -6.98
C ARG A 102 -2.80 -11.71 -5.84
N THR A 103 -3.92 -11.03 -6.00
CA THR A 103 -4.90 -10.89 -4.92
C THR A 103 -6.29 -11.26 -5.38
N GLU A 104 -7.09 -11.79 -4.45
CA GLU A 104 -8.51 -12.00 -4.65
C GLU A 104 -9.31 -11.02 -3.81
N ALA A 105 -10.53 -10.76 -4.26
CA ALA A 105 -11.45 -9.98 -3.46
C ALA A 105 -11.83 -10.78 -2.22
N MET A 106 -11.77 -10.16 -1.06
CA MET A 106 -12.30 -10.82 0.13
C MET A 106 -13.79 -11.07 -0.08
N PRO A 107 -14.24 -12.28 0.23
CA PRO A 107 -15.67 -12.53 0.22
C PRO A 107 -16.26 -11.54 1.21
N GLN A 108 -17.11 -10.69 0.68
CA GLN A 108 -17.88 -9.84 1.57
C GLN A 108 -18.79 -10.81 2.31
N ALA A 109 -18.65 -10.81 3.62
CA ALA A 109 -19.68 -11.42 4.42
C ALA A 109 -20.96 -10.71 4.00
N THR A 110 -21.74 -11.39 3.26
CA THR A 110 -23.06 -10.90 2.95
C THR A 110 -23.74 -10.77 4.30
N SER A 111 -23.79 -9.58 4.77
CA SER A 111 -24.71 -9.27 5.83
C SER A 111 -26.10 -9.35 5.21
N GLY A 112 -26.37 -10.51 4.69
CA GLY A 112 -27.68 -10.81 4.16
C GLY A 112 -28.70 -10.99 5.25
N LEU A 113 -28.29 -10.75 6.48
CA LEU A 113 -29.21 -10.70 7.55
C LEU A 113 -29.94 -9.39 7.41
N SER A 114 -31.04 -9.46 6.76
CA SER A 114 -32.01 -8.43 6.78
C SER A 114 -32.55 -8.36 8.20
N PHE A 115 -31.96 -7.51 8.98
CA PHE A 115 -32.52 -7.29 10.30
C PHE A 115 -33.95 -6.76 10.22
N ALA A 116 -34.32 -6.25 9.07
CA ALA A 116 -35.68 -5.79 8.85
C ALA A 116 -36.66 -6.91 8.95
N ASP A 117 -36.33 -8.07 8.45
CA ASP A 117 -37.25 -9.21 8.54
C ASP A 117 -37.30 -9.74 9.94
N SER A 118 -36.22 -9.65 10.66
CA SER A 118 -36.27 -10.10 12.04
C SER A 118 -37.09 -9.18 12.91
N ALA A 119 -37.04 -7.92 12.61
CA ALA A 119 -37.73 -6.97 13.44
C ALA A 119 -39.24 -7.12 13.34
N GLU A 120 -39.68 -7.64 12.21
CA GLU A 120 -41.08 -7.73 12.02
C GLU A 120 -41.74 -8.77 12.87
N ASN A 121 -41.03 -9.77 13.24
CA ASN A 121 -41.60 -10.84 13.96
C ASN A 121 -41.38 -10.85 15.37
N ASP A 122 -41.04 -9.86 16.01
CA ASP A 122 -40.45 -10.05 17.05
C ASP A 122 -40.79 -9.57 18.23
N HIS A 123 -41.86 -9.79 18.54
CA HIS A 123 -42.21 -9.63 19.86
C HIS A 123 -41.58 -10.58 20.77
N ASP A 124 -41.40 -11.76 20.23
CA ASP A 124 -40.95 -12.83 21.07
C ASP A 124 -39.50 -12.99 21.02
N ALA A 125 -38.95 -12.68 19.90
CA ALA A 125 -37.56 -12.82 19.76
C ALA A 125 -36.80 -11.92 20.62
N PHE A 126 -37.49 -10.92 21.11
CA PHE A 126 -36.85 -10.10 21.99
C PHE A 126 -36.39 -10.74 23.20
N ALA A 127 -37.01 -11.69 23.48
CA ALA A 127 -36.58 -12.47 24.56
C ALA A 127 -35.30 -13.15 24.27
N MET A 128 -34.93 -13.22 23.15
CA MET A 128 -33.85 -13.95 22.92
C MET A 128 -32.67 -13.39 22.73
N VAL A 129 -32.64 -12.49 22.60
CA VAL A 129 -31.57 -12.14 22.52
C VAL A 129 -30.52 -12.46 22.86
N PRO A 130 -30.36 -12.51 22.92
CA PRO A 130 -29.33 -12.82 23.25
C PRO A 130 -28.41 -13.13 22.89
N ILE A 131 -28.46 -12.72 22.44
CA ILE A 131 -27.66 -13.09 22.24
C ILE A 131 -26.96 -13.04 22.40
N PHE A 132 -26.87 -12.38 22.43
CA PHE A 132 -26.04 -12.52 22.93
C PHE A 132 -25.84 -13.09 23.67
N LYS A 133 -26.38 -12.89 23.83
CA LYS A 133 -26.01 -13.41 24.72
C LYS A 133 -25.54 -14.29 24.94
N LYS A 134 -25.55 -14.30 24.76
CA LYS A 134 -24.93 -15.23 25.14
C LYS A 134 -24.45 -15.94 25.13
N PRO A 135 -24.56 -15.60 25.20
CA PRO A 135 -23.98 -16.42 25.58
C PRO A 135 -23.70 -16.87 25.95
N ALA A 136 -23.86 -16.36 26.08
CA ALA A 136 -23.47 -16.91 26.79
C ALA A 136 -23.51 -17.40 27.31
N VAL A 137 -23.76 -16.89 27.45
CA VAL A 137 -23.57 -17.49 28.28
C VAL A 137 -23.83 -18.37 28.46
N ARG A 138 -24.07 -18.43 28.40
CA ARG A 138 -24.10 -19.36 28.81
C ARG A 138 -23.72 -19.97 29.36
N LEU A 139 -23.48 -19.49 29.68
CA LEU A 139 -22.86 -20.17 30.37
C LEU A 139 -23.05 -20.79 30.98
N VAL A 140 -23.43 -20.46 31.07
CA VAL A 140 -23.45 -21.05 31.88
C VAL A 140 -23.72 -21.65 32.48
N SER A 141 -24.04 -21.37 32.57
CA SER A 141 -24.19 -21.94 33.35
C SER A 141 -24.19 -22.75 33.86
N SER A 142 -24.17 -22.71 33.66
CA SER A 142 -24.12 -23.65 34.12
C SER A 142 -23.70 -24.05 34.94
N ALA A 143 -23.30 -23.50 34.91
CA ALA A 143 -22.55 -23.94 35.70
C ALA A 143 -23.06 -24.03 36.89
N VAL A 144 -23.46 -23.75 36.99
CA VAL A 144 -23.79 -23.81 38.04
C VAL A 144 -24.08 -24.77 38.80
N HIS A 145 -23.83 -25.09 39.02
CA HIS A 145 -24.09 -26.07 39.87
C HIS A 145 -23.27 -26.65 40.66
#